data_7031a97413d95a8f5752ec6a549f5ed4
#
_entry.id   7031a97413d95a8f5752ec6a549f5ed4
#
_cell.length_a   1.000
_cell.length_b   1.000
_cell.length_c   1.000
_cell.angle_alpha   90.00
_cell.angle_beta   90.00
_cell.angle_gamma   90.00
#
_symmetry.space_group_name_H-M   'P 1'
#
loop_
_entity.id
_entity.type
_entity.pdbx_description
1 polymer ?
#
loop_
_entity_poly.entity_id
_entity_poly.type
_entity_poly.pdbx_seq_one_letter_code
_entity_poly.pdbx_strand_id
1 'polypeptide(L)'
;MGKINFLHHVGISVPSLEEARKFYIDLLGFTELGSAEFARDQDVDRIMGLKGAVAKAMFLSHGDFKIEMFEFAEPTQTRDDSAKPVYLHGISHFCLDVTDVREIHARLKVAGMRFHSDPVDKEGVRTVYGRDPFGNAIELQEIIDFDPTEGYDF
;
A
#
# COMPACT_ATOMS: atom_id res chain seq x y z
N MET A 1 2.62 -24.88 21.52
CA MET A 1 2.90 -23.45 21.76
C MET A 1 2.67 -22.68 20.45
N GLY A 2 1.85 -21.63 20.46
CA GLY A 2 1.59 -20.85 19.25
C GLY A 2 2.86 -20.12 18.79
N LYS A 3 3.00 -19.88 17.47
CA LYS A 3 4.09 -19.10 16.89
C LYS A 3 3.58 -18.19 15.76
N ILE A 4 4.27 -17.05 15.53
CA ILE A 4 4.09 -16.21 14.37
C ILE A 4 4.94 -16.82 13.25
N ASN A 5 4.37 -17.05 12.06
CA ASN A 5 5.09 -17.64 10.94
C ASN A 5 5.78 -16.57 10.09
N PHE A 6 5.03 -15.54 9.64
CA PHE A 6 5.52 -14.45 8.80
C PHE A 6 4.51 -13.29 8.75
N LEU A 7 4.90 -12.15 8.19
CA LEU A 7 4.00 -11.05 7.87
C LEU A 7 3.21 -11.41 6.61
N HIS A 8 1.89 -11.63 6.73
CA HIS A 8 1.09 -12.14 5.62
C HIS A 8 0.63 -11.06 4.62
N HIS A 9 0.07 -9.96 5.12
CA HIS A 9 -0.40 -8.83 4.29
C HIS A 9 -0.45 -7.53 5.11
N VAL A 10 -0.63 -6.43 4.39
CA VAL A 10 -0.99 -5.12 4.94
C VAL A 10 -2.41 -4.79 4.52
N GLY A 11 -3.25 -4.36 5.47
CA GLY A 11 -4.62 -3.91 5.21
C GLY A 11 -4.65 -2.42 4.88
N ILE A 12 -5.37 -2.03 3.80
CA ILE A 12 -5.55 -0.66 3.37
C ILE A 12 -7.05 -0.42 3.09
N SER A 13 -7.62 0.61 3.70
CA SER A 13 -8.98 1.04 3.38
C SER A 13 -8.94 2.14 2.32
N VAL A 14 -9.80 2.00 1.29
CA VAL A 14 -9.90 2.90 0.15
C VAL A 14 -11.36 3.26 -0.12
N PRO A 15 -11.65 4.43 -0.70
CA PRO A 15 -13.02 4.83 -1.02
C PRO A 15 -13.63 4.07 -2.21
N SER A 16 -12.81 3.44 -3.07
CA SER A 16 -13.25 2.70 -4.25
C SER A 16 -12.25 1.63 -4.64
N LEU A 17 -12.66 0.37 -4.64
CA LEU A 17 -11.85 -0.74 -5.16
C LEU A 17 -11.70 -0.68 -6.68
N GLU A 18 -12.64 -0.09 -7.40
CA GLU A 18 -12.52 0.10 -8.86
C GLU A 18 -11.37 1.06 -9.20
N GLU A 19 -11.29 2.20 -8.50
CA GLU A 19 -10.17 3.13 -8.68
C GLU A 19 -8.84 2.53 -8.19
N ALA A 20 -8.89 1.72 -7.12
CA ALA A 20 -7.72 0.99 -6.65
C ALA A 20 -7.18 0.02 -7.69
N ARG A 21 -8.05 -0.71 -8.43
CA ARG A 21 -7.63 -1.58 -9.53
C ARG A 21 -6.84 -0.82 -10.60
N LYS A 22 -7.35 0.33 -11.04
CA LYS A 22 -6.69 1.16 -12.05
C LYS A 22 -5.28 1.57 -11.62
N PHE A 23 -5.10 1.90 -10.35
CA PHE A 23 -3.80 2.30 -9.84
C PHE A 23 -2.88 1.10 -9.54
N TYR A 24 -3.34 0.16 -8.72
CA TYR A 24 -2.48 -0.92 -8.25
C TYR A 24 -2.26 -2.01 -9.28
N ILE A 25 -3.28 -2.38 -10.06
CA ILE A 25 -3.16 -3.43 -11.08
C ILE A 25 -2.64 -2.85 -12.39
N ASP A 26 -3.34 -1.88 -12.97
CA ASP A 26 -3.05 -1.43 -14.33
C ASP A 26 -1.76 -0.59 -14.38
N LEU A 27 -1.45 0.17 -13.31
CA LEU A 27 -0.31 1.08 -13.28
C LEU A 27 0.91 0.51 -12.54
N LEU A 28 0.71 -0.11 -11.36
CA LEU A 28 1.79 -0.67 -10.54
C LEU A 28 2.09 -2.14 -10.83
N GLY A 29 1.21 -2.87 -11.57
CA GLY A 29 1.43 -4.25 -11.97
C GLY A 29 1.13 -5.29 -10.89
N PHE A 30 0.30 -4.97 -9.90
CA PHE A 30 -0.20 -5.96 -8.95
C PHE A 30 -1.15 -6.95 -9.64
N THR A 31 -1.25 -8.13 -9.06
CA THR A 31 -2.19 -9.18 -9.49
C THR A 31 -3.30 -9.33 -8.46
N GLU A 32 -4.56 -9.32 -8.89
CA GLU A 32 -5.68 -9.65 -8.01
C GLU A 32 -5.72 -11.16 -7.74
N LEU A 33 -5.71 -11.53 -6.46
CA LEU A 33 -5.79 -12.91 -6.00
C LEU A 33 -7.22 -13.35 -5.74
N GLY A 34 -8.11 -12.42 -5.44
CA GLY A 34 -9.52 -12.66 -5.17
C GLY A 34 -10.18 -11.49 -4.49
N SER A 35 -11.50 -11.59 -4.36
CA SER A 35 -12.34 -10.58 -3.70
C SER A 35 -13.41 -11.23 -2.84
N ALA A 36 -13.94 -10.46 -1.89
CA ALA A 36 -15.03 -10.87 -1.00
C ALA A 36 -15.95 -9.69 -0.74
N GLU A 37 -17.19 -9.99 -0.39
CA GLU A 37 -18.15 -9.00 0.10
C GLU A 37 -18.76 -9.53 1.40
N PHE A 38 -19.01 -8.63 2.34
CA PHE A 38 -19.70 -8.97 3.57
C PHE A 38 -20.63 -7.84 4.01
N ALA A 39 -21.76 -8.23 4.59
CA ALA A 39 -22.79 -7.30 5.02
C ALA A 39 -23.38 -7.76 6.36
N ARG A 40 -23.10 -7.00 7.43
CA ARG A 40 -23.62 -7.23 8.78
C ARG A 40 -23.39 -8.66 9.30
N ASP A 41 -22.24 -9.23 8.93
CA ASP A 41 -21.79 -10.53 9.40
C ASP A 41 -21.24 -10.40 10.84
N GLN A 42 -21.87 -11.10 11.78
CA GLN A 42 -21.53 -10.98 13.19
C GLN A 42 -20.12 -11.48 13.52
N ASP A 43 -19.61 -12.46 12.78
CA ASP A 43 -18.27 -12.97 13.01
C ASP A 43 -17.22 -12.00 12.43
N VAL A 44 -17.46 -11.44 11.25
CA VAL A 44 -16.62 -10.39 10.67
C VAL A 44 -16.60 -9.15 11.58
N ASP A 45 -17.77 -8.70 12.05
CA ASP A 45 -17.87 -7.60 13.01
C ASP A 45 -17.01 -7.83 14.27
N ARG A 46 -17.06 -9.04 14.83
CA ARG A 46 -16.25 -9.41 16.00
C ARG A 46 -14.77 -9.44 15.70
N ILE A 47 -14.37 -9.98 14.55
CA ILE A 47 -12.96 -10.05 14.11
C ILE A 47 -12.39 -8.65 13.94
N MET A 48 -13.13 -7.74 13.31
CA MET A 48 -12.69 -6.37 12.99
C MET A 48 -12.93 -5.36 14.12
N GLY A 49 -13.66 -5.74 15.18
CA GLY A 49 -14.07 -4.83 16.25
C GLY A 49 -15.07 -3.77 15.79
N LEU A 50 -15.87 -4.08 14.79
CA LEU A 50 -16.90 -3.21 14.22
C LEU A 50 -18.30 -3.66 14.63
N LYS A 51 -19.31 -2.92 14.16
CA LYS A 51 -20.73 -3.26 14.36
C LYS A 51 -21.53 -2.93 13.11
N GLY A 52 -22.11 -3.95 12.50
CA GLY A 52 -22.95 -3.81 11.32
C GLY A 52 -22.16 -3.45 10.06
N ALA A 53 -20.91 -3.91 9.95
CA ALA A 53 -20.04 -3.59 8.82
C ALA A 53 -20.62 -4.08 7.49
N VAL A 54 -20.50 -3.23 6.47
CA VAL A 54 -20.79 -3.55 5.07
C VAL A 54 -19.60 -3.13 4.25
N ALA A 55 -18.91 -4.07 3.62
CA ALA A 55 -17.72 -3.76 2.84
C ALA A 55 -17.48 -4.79 1.73
N LYS A 56 -16.66 -4.36 0.78
CA LYS A 56 -15.99 -5.21 -0.20
C LYS A 56 -14.52 -5.29 0.15
N ALA A 57 -13.92 -6.45 -0.11
CA ALA A 57 -12.49 -6.66 0.05
C ALA A 57 -11.89 -7.19 -1.24
N MET A 58 -10.61 -6.87 -1.47
CA MET A 58 -9.82 -7.33 -2.60
C MET A 58 -8.41 -7.65 -2.12
N PHE A 59 -7.90 -8.83 -2.46
CA PHE A 59 -6.51 -9.21 -2.20
C PHE A 59 -5.68 -9.00 -3.46
N LEU A 60 -4.58 -8.28 -3.29
CA LEU A 60 -3.58 -8.03 -4.33
C LEU A 60 -2.24 -8.62 -3.93
N SER A 61 -1.42 -9.01 -4.92
CA SER A 61 -0.02 -9.39 -4.71
C SER A 61 0.91 -8.76 -5.75
N HIS A 62 2.14 -8.49 -5.32
CA HIS A 62 3.28 -8.21 -6.19
C HIS A 62 4.49 -8.94 -5.62
N GLY A 63 4.97 -9.99 -6.32
CA GLY A 63 5.90 -10.94 -5.72
C GLY A 63 5.30 -11.57 -4.45
N ASP A 64 6.07 -11.59 -3.37
CA ASP A 64 5.63 -12.11 -2.06
C ASP A 64 4.83 -11.08 -1.23
N PHE A 65 4.84 -9.82 -1.63
CA PHE A 65 4.09 -8.76 -0.94
C PHE A 65 2.60 -8.84 -1.25
N LYS A 66 1.77 -8.73 -0.22
CA LYS A 66 0.31 -8.77 -0.34
C LYS A 66 -0.33 -7.57 0.33
N ILE A 67 -1.39 -7.09 -0.31
CA ILE A 67 -2.27 -6.04 0.23
C ILE A 67 -3.69 -6.59 0.28
N GLU A 68 -4.36 -6.41 1.41
CA GLU A 68 -5.81 -6.56 1.53
C GLU A 68 -6.44 -5.17 1.49
N MET A 69 -7.26 -4.90 0.49
CA MET A 69 -7.93 -3.61 0.34
C MET A 69 -9.40 -3.73 0.70
N PHE A 70 -9.90 -2.73 1.43
CA PHE A 70 -11.30 -2.64 1.82
C PHE A 70 -11.95 -1.38 1.27
N GLU A 71 -13.19 -1.52 0.77
CA GLU A 71 -14.12 -0.45 0.48
C GLU A 71 -15.32 -0.60 1.43
N PHE A 72 -15.38 0.25 2.47
CA PHE A 72 -16.46 0.24 3.44
C PHE A 72 -17.62 1.11 2.99
N ALA A 73 -18.82 0.53 2.90
CA ALA A 73 -20.07 1.27 2.81
C ALA A 73 -20.57 1.67 4.21
N GLU A 74 -20.38 0.79 5.19
CA GLU A 74 -20.68 1.01 6.62
C GLU A 74 -19.56 0.40 7.49
N PRO A 75 -19.02 1.13 8.49
CA PRO A 75 -19.26 2.55 8.77
C PRO A 75 -18.65 3.47 7.71
N THR A 76 -19.31 4.61 7.47
CA THR A 76 -18.77 5.63 6.57
C THR A 76 -17.55 6.29 7.19
N GLN A 77 -16.51 6.53 6.42
CA GLN A 77 -15.34 7.28 6.85
C GLN A 77 -15.72 8.71 7.20
N THR A 78 -15.31 9.16 8.39
CA THR A 78 -15.58 10.52 8.89
C THR A 78 -14.34 11.41 8.91
N ARG A 79 -13.15 10.85 8.62
CA ARG A 79 -11.87 11.56 8.57
C ARG A 79 -11.33 11.56 7.15
N ASP A 80 -10.75 12.69 6.75
CA ASP A 80 -9.93 12.78 5.55
C ASP A 80 -8.46 12.66 5.96
N ASP A 81 -7.87 11.49 5.74
CA ASP A 81 -6.46 11.20 5.98
C ASP A 81 -5.62 11.24 4.68
N SER A 82 -6.20 11.74 3.57
CA SER A 82 -5.54 11.77 2.25
C SER A 82 -4.22 12.55 2.20
N ALA A 83 -3.98 13.40 3.19
CA ALA A 83 -2.74 14.16 3.35
C ALA A 83 -2.02 13.86 4.67
N LYS A 84 -2.35 12.72 5.34
CA LYS A 84 -1.72 12.35 6.62
C LYS A 84 -0.18 12.37 6.49
N PRO A 85 0.51 13.24 7.27
CA PRO A 85 1.97 13.27 7.25
C PRO A 85 2.59 11.97 7.74
N VAL A 86 3.72 11.55 7.14
CA VAL A 86 4.38 10.28 7.46
C VAL A 86 4.93 10.20 8.88
N TYR A 87 5.10 11.33 9.58
CA TYR A 87 5.55 11.37 10.97
C TYR A 87 4.46 11.02 12.00
N LEU A 88 3.20 10.96 11.62
CA LEU A 88 2.12 10.56 12.52
C LEU A 88 2.18 9.07 12.82
N HIS A 89 1.95 8.73 14.09
CA HIS A 89 2.07 7.36 14.57
C HIS A 89 1.16 6.39 13.80
N GLY A 90 1.63 5.17 13.64
CA GLY A 90 1.01 4.08 12.89
C GLY A 90 1.86 3.68 11.68
N ILE A 91 1.29 2.86 10.80
CA ILE A 91 1.93 2.51 9.53
C ILE A 91 1.99 3.79 8.70
N SER A 92 3.22 4.22 8.36
CA SER A 92 3.45 5.47 7.63
C SER A 92 3.41 5.29 6.12
N HIS A 93 3.97 4.18 5.62
CA HIS A 93 4.09 3.85 4.20
C HIS A 93 4.35 2.35 4.02
N PHE A 94 4.33 1.90 2.80
CA PHE A 94 5.02 0.70 2.34
C PHE A 94 5.98 1.06 1.22
N CYS A 95 7.03 0.26 1.04
CA CYS A 95 8.07 0.50 0.06
C CYS A 95 7.97 -0.54 -1.08
N LEU A 96 8.15 -0.06 -2.30
CA LEU A 96 8.35 -0.89 -3.49
C LEU A 96 9.79 -0.77 -3.94
N ASP A 97 10.50 -1.89 -3.97
CA ASP A 97 11.80 -1.98 -4.61
C ASP A 97 11.63 -1.99 -6.13
N VAL A 98 12.33 -1.11 -6.82
CA VAL A 98 12.18 -0.89 -8.26
C VAL A 98 13.54 -0.82 -8.95
N THR A 99 13.55 -1.11 -10.24
CA THR A 99 14.70 -0.83 -11.11
C THR A 99 14.42 0.45 -11.88
N ASP A 100 15.42 1.37 -11.93
CA ASP A 100 15.31 2.69 -12.56
C ASP A 100 14.17 3.53 -11.95
N VAL A 101 14.34 3.92 -10.69
CA VAL A 101 13.36 4.73 -9.97
C VAL A 101 13.05 6.06 -10.67
N ARG A 102 13.99 6.61 -11.47
CA ARG A 102 13.75 7.87 -12.19
C ARG A 102 12.76 7.69 -13.34
N GLU A 103 12.87 6.58 -14.10
CA GLU A 103 11.90 6.23 -15.12
C GLU A 103 10.52 5.93 -14.52
N ILE A 104 10.48 5.10 -13.46
CA ILE A 104 9.23 4.77 -12.75
C ILE A 104 8.57 6.03 -12.19
N HIS A 105 9.34 6.91 -11.53
CA HIS A 105 8.84 8.19 -11.03
C HIS A 105 8.22 9.04 -12.14
N ALA A 106 8.92 9.21 -13.27
CA ALA A 106 8.42 10.00 -14.39
C ALA A 106 7.11 9.41 -14.97
N ARG A 107 7.06 8.10 -15.16
CA ARG A 107 5.86 7.39 -15.64
C ARG A 107 4.68 7.54 -14.69
N LEU A 108 4.89 7.31 -13.39
CA LEU A 108 3.82 7.42 -12.40
C LEU A 108 3.35 8.87 -12.19
N LYS A 109 4.25 9.84 -12.30
CA LYS A 109 3.92 11.28 -12.25
C LYS A 109 3.02 11.69 -13.41
N VAL A 110 3.29 11.21 -14.64
CA VAL A 110 2.42 11.43 -15.80
C VAL A 110 1.05 10.78 -15.60
N ALA A 111 1.00 9.63 -14.95
CA ALA A 111 -0.24 8.93 -14.61
C ALA A 111 -1.01 9.54 -13.42
N GLY A 112 -0.51 10.63 -12.84
CA GLY A 112 -1.20 11.40 -11.81
C GLY A 112 -0.80 11.10 -10.36
N MET A 113 0.20 10.22 -10.13
CA MET A 113 0.74 10.02 -8.78
C MET A 113 1.42 11.30 -8.29
N ARG A 114 1.12 11.72 -7.06
CA ARG A 114 1.70 12.90 -6.43
C ARG A 114 2.94 12.51 -5.64
N PHE A 115 4.09 13.07 -5.98
CA PHE A 115 5.34 12.83 -5.28
C PHE A 115 5.71 14.00 -4.37
N HIS A 116 6.45 13.71 -3.30
CA HIS A 116 6.93 14.72 -2.35
C HIS A 116 8.15 15.48 -2.89
N SER A 117 8.95 14.83 -3.75
CA SER A 117 10.15 15.38 -4.40
C SER A 117 10.44 14.62 -5.70
N ASP A 118 11.49 15.01 -6.40
CA ASP A 118 12.15 14.12 -7.35
C ASP A 118 12.99 13.07 -6.58
N PRO A 119 13.34 11.92 -7.20
CA PRO A 119 14.17 10.89 -6.55
C PRO A 119 15.52 11.41 -6.06
N VAL A 120 15.90 11.06 -4.84
CA VAL A 120 17.13 11.48 -4.16
C VAL A 120 18.04 10.29 -3.95
N ASP A 121 19.31 10.47 -4.28
CA ASP A 121 20.38 9.49 -4.03
C ASP A 121 20.92 9.69 -2.61
N LYS A 122 20.91 8.64 -1.80
CA LYS A 122 21.44 8.66 -0.44
C LYS A 122 21.92 7.28 0.00
N GLU A 123 23.18 7.20 0.41
CA GLU A 123 23.75 6.03 1.10
C GLU A 123 23.45 4.67 0.41
N GLY A 124 23.71 4.56 -0.90
CA GLY A 124 23.54 3.33 -1.66
C GLY A 124 22.13 3.06 -2.14
N VAL A 125 21.18 3.93 -1.84
CA VAL A 125 19.80 3.84 -2.34
C VAL A 125 19.41 5.13 -3.08
N ARG A 126 18.46 4.98 -4.01
CA ARG A 126 17.75 6.11 -4.63
C ARG A 126 16.29 5.95 -4.32
N THR A 127 15.71 6.94 -3.65
CA THR A 127 14.36 6.80 -3.13
C THR A 127 13.53 8.07 -3.33
N VAL A 128 12.20 7.89 -3.35
CA VAL A 128 11.22 8.97 -3.36
C VAL A 128 9.91 8.49 -2.73
N TYR A 129 9.26 9.40 -2.00
CA TYR A 129 7.92 9.18 -1.47
C TYR A 129 6.88 9.83 -2.37
N GLY A 130 5.79 9.11 -2.59
CA GLY A 130 4.60 9.61 -3.27
C GLY A 130 3.32 9.21 -2.57
N ARG A 131 2.20 9.59 -3.15
CA ARG A 131 0.86 9.26 -2.66
C ARG A 131 0.08 8.57 -3.76
N ASP A 132 -0.59 7.48 -3.38
CA ASP A 132 -1.62 6.89 -4.23
C ASP A 132 -2.81 7.86 -4.39
N PRO A 133 -3.83 7.55 -5.22
CA PRO A 133 -5.00 8.41 -5.39
C PRO A 133 -5.77 8.69 -4.09
N PHE A 134 -5.61 7.86 -3.09
CA PHE A 134 -6.34 7.93 -1.81
C PHE A 134 -5.52 8.58 -0.68
N GLY A 135 -4.27 8.92 -0.96
CA GLY A 135 -3.37 9.59 -0.01
C GLY A 135 -2.46 8.65 0.78
N ASN A 136 -2.52 7.33 0.56
CA ASN A 136 -1.59 6.40 1.19
C ASN A 136 -0.17 6.66 0.70
N ALA A 137 0.79 6.72 1.63
CA ALA A 137 2.17 6.95 1.26
C ALA A 137 2.81 5.67 0.72
N ILE A 138 3.45 5.80 -0.43
CA ILE A 138 4.24 4.76 -1.08
C ILE A 138 5.65 5.29 -1.28
N GLU A 139 6.64 4.52 -0.83
CA GLU A 139 8.04 4.75 -1.15
C GLU A 139 8.41 3.93 -2.39
N LEU A 140 9.12 4.54 -3.32
CA LEU A 140 9.83 3.84 -4.39
C LEU A 140 11.30 3.88 -4.06
N GLN A 141 11.95 2.73 -4.01
CA GLN A 141 13.36 2.59 -3.69
C GLN A 141 14.07 1.78 -4.77
N GLU A 142 15.20 2.26 -5.22
CA GLU A 142 16.17 1.53 -6.04
C GLU A 142 17.45 1.36 -5.23
N ILE A 143 17.91 0.13 -5.08
CA ILE A 143 19.17 -0.18 -4.42
C ILE A 143 20.27 -0.04 -5.48
N ILE A 144 21.14 0.99 -5.35
CA ILE A 144 22.15 1.34 -6.36
C ILE A 144 23.45 0.59 -6.10
N ASP A 145 23.82 0.43 -4.84
CA ASP A 145 25.07 -0.19 -4.41
C ASP A 145 24.79 -1.13 -3.24
N PHE A 146 24.35 -2.35 -3.58
CA PHE A 146 24.01 -3.38 -2.62
C PHE A 146 24.93 -4.57 -2.78
N ASP A 147 25.74 -4.83 -1.77
CA ASP A 147 26.46 -6.10 -1.63
C ASP A 147 25.59 -7.06 -0.79
N PRO A 148 25.01 -8.12 -1.40
CA PRO A 148 24.16 -9.07 -0.67
C PRO A 148 24.94 -9.85 0.41
N THR A 149 26.28 -9.77 0.43
CA THR A 149 27.13 -10.42 1.45
C THR A 149 27.31 -9.56 2.70
N GLU A 150 27.08 -8.24 2.62
CA GLU A 150 27.23 -7.30 3.74
C GLU A 150 25.93 -7.08 4.51
N GLY A 151 24.78 -7.48 3.95
CA GLY A 151 23.47 -7.24 4.54
C GLY A 151 23.06 -5.76 4.48
N TYR A 152 21.85 -5.45 4.95
CA TYR A 152 21.44 -4.07 5.23
C TYR A 152 21.95 -3.68 6.61
N ASP A 153 22.89 -2.74 6.69
CA ASP A 153 23.25 -2.02 7.92
C ASP A 153 22.33 -0.80 8.04
N PHE A 154 21.21 -0.97 8.76
CA PHE A 154 20.30 0.12 9.14
C PHE A 154 20.64 0.63 10.53
#